data_c67b7ad4e39fe5190d5cc4eeea32251d
#
_entry.id   c67b7ad4e39fe5190d5cc4eeea32251d
#
_cell.length_a   1.000
_cell.length_b   1.000
_cell.length_c   1.000
_cell.angle_alpha   90.00
_cell.angle_beta   90.00
_cell.angle_gamma   90.00
#
_symmetry.space_group_name_H-M   'P 1'
#
loop_
_entity.id
_entity.type
_entity.pdbx_description
1 polymer ?
#
loop_
_entity_poly.entity_id
_entity_poly.type
_entity_poly.pdbx_seq_one_letter_code
_entity_poly.pdbx_strand_id
1 'polypeptide(L)'
;MKSYIIVAALSVLTGGLSAQTSIEDVLRSVEANNKDLQANSQLLQSQKLEAKLDNNLPDPSVSYSHFWGNKEGMGFTGEFVASQSFDFPTLYATRGKVNRLKTGALDAQSAAFRQQLLLQAKELCFDIIMLQHQQVILDERMKQAEELSTYYKKRLETGDANVLETNKI
;
A
#
# COMPACT_ATOMS: atom_id res chain seq x y z
N MET A 1 -32.73 -36.25 1.68
CA MET A 1 -31.32 -36.57 1.85
C MET A 1 -30.34 -35.46 1.42
N LYS A 2 -30.73 -34.53 0.50
CA LYS A 2 -29.82 -33.43 0.07
C LYS A 2 -29.64 -32.29 1.09
N SER A 3 -30.61 -32.06 1.99
CA SER A 3 -30.55 -30.98 2.99
C SER A 3 -29.59 -31.26 4.18
N TYR A 4 -29.39 -32.51 4.53
CA TYR A 4 -28.49 -32.89 5.63
C TYR A 4 -26.98 -32.78 5.26
N ILE A 5 -26.66 -32.86 3.96
CA ILE A 5 -25.29 -32.71 3.46
C ILE A 5 -24.83 -31.24 3.55
N ILE A 6 -25.75 -30.29 3.34
CA ILE A 6 -25.44 -28.84 3.42
C ILE A 6 -25.23 -28.42 4.88
N VAL A 7 -25.98 -28.97 5.82
CA VAL A 7 -25.82 -28.70 7.26
C VAL A 7 -24.52 -29.29 7.80
N ALA A 8 -24.13 -30.50 7.34
CA ALA A 8 -22.86 -31.13 7.72
C ALA A 8 -21.63 -30.40 7.14
N ALA A 9 -21.76 -29.81 5.94
CA ALA A 9 -20.68 -29.01 5.34
C ALA A 9 -20.48 -27.65 6.04
N LEU A 10 -21.54 -27.08 6.62
CA LEU A 10 -21.46 -25.79 7.32
C LEU A 10 -20.91 -25.94 8.75
N SER A 11 -21.05 -27.12 9.39
CA SER A 11 -20.54 -27.37 10.74
C SER A 11 -19.04 -27.66 10.79
N VAL A 12 -18.39 -27.97 9.67
CA VAL A 12 -16.94 -28.19 9.59
C VAL A 12 -16.16 -26.87 9.49
N LEU A 13 -16.82 -25.75 9.14
CA LEU A 13 -16.17 -24.44 9.00
C LEU A 13 -16.02 -23.64 10.31
N THR A 14 -16.56 -24.15 11.45
CA THR A 14 -16.40 -23.49 12.76
C THR A 14 -15.27 -24.07 13.61
N GLY A 15 -14.48 -24.99 13.06
CA GLY A 15 -13.29 -25.57 13.70
C GLY A 15 -12.09 -24.63 13.67
N GLY A 16 -11.94 -23.81 14.72
CA GLY A 16 -10.64 -23.39 15.24
C GLY A 16 -9.70 -22.62 14.29
N LEU A 17 -10.03 -21.43 13.86
CA LEU A 17 -9.05 -20.43 13.42
C LEU A 17 -8.49 -19.67 14.64
N SER A 18 -7.95 -20.39 15.62
CA SER A 18 -6.94 -19.84 16.54
C SER A 18 -5.56 -20.04 15.92
N ALA A 19 -5.41 -19.73 14.64
CA ALA A 19 -4.10 -19.55 14.06
C ALA A 19 -3.59 -18.24 14.64
N GLN A 20 -2.68 -18.34 15.59
CA GLN A 20 -1.85 -17.24 16.06
C GLN A 20 -1.11 -16.73 14.81
N THR A 21 -1.71 -15.75 14.12
CA THR A 21 -1.17 -15.19 12.87
C THR A 21 0.17 -14.59 13.21
N SER A 22 1.25 -15.14 12.69
CA SER A 22 2.58 -14.61 12.95
C SER A 22 2.70 -13.21 12.34
N ILE A 23 3.57 -12.36 12.89
CA ILE A 23 3.84 -11.02 12.33
C ILE A 23 4.24 -11.16 10.85
N GLU A 24 5.00 -12.20 10.51
CA GLU A 24 5.43 -12.50 9.14
C GLU A 24 4.25 -12.78 8.21
N ASP A 25 3.21 -13.46 8.68
CA ASP A 25 2.02 -13.74 7.87
C ASP A 25 1.20 -12.47 7.62
N VAL A 26 1.10 -11.58 8.63
CA VAL A 26 0.51 -10.25 8.48
C VAL A 26 1.28 -9.43 7.44
N LEU A 27 2.61 -9.39 7.56
CA LEU A 27 3.46 -8.65 6.62
C LEU A 27 3.33 -9.18 5.19
N ARG A 28 3.30 -10.50 4.99
CA ARG A 28 3.02 -11.10 3.67
C ARG A 28 1.65 -10.71 3.13
N SER A 29 0.63 -10.71 3.98
CA SER A 29 -0.72 -10.31 3.60
C SER A 29 -0.77 -8.83 3.20
N VAL A 30 -0.10 -7.96 3.96
CA VAL A 30 0.04 -6.54 3.63
C VAL A 30 0.76 -6.38 2.28
N GLU A 31 1.86 -7.07 2.08
CA GLU A 31 2.62 -7.00 0.81
C GLU A 31 1.78 -7.42 -0.40
N ALA A 32 0.98 -8.48 -0.26
CA ALA A 32 0.15 -8.99 -1.35
C ALA A 32 -1.08 -8.12 -1.65
N ASN A 33 -1.69 -7.52 -0.62
CA ASN A 33 -3.01 -6.92 -0.75
C ASN A 33 -3.04 -5.39 -0.60
N ASN A 34 -1.93 -4.76 -0.19
CA ASN A 34 -1.91 -3.32 0.04
C ASN A 34 -2.06 -2.55 -1.29
N LYS A 35 -3.02 -1.63 -1.33
CA LYS A 35 -3.35 -0.86 -2.52
C LYS A 35 -2.29 0.17 -2.88
N ASP A 36 -1.58 0.71 -1.89
CA ASP A 36 -0.51 1.68 -2.12
C ASP A 36 0.70 1.01 -2.77
N LEU A 37 1.04 -0.24 -2.39
CA LEU A 37 2.07 -1.03 -3.05
C LEU A 37 1.70 -1.36 -4.49
N GLN A 38 0.43 -1.72 -4.73
CA GLN A 38 -0.07 -1.98 -6.08
C GLN A 38 -0.01 -0.72 -6.96
N ALA A 39 -0.47 0.42 -6.41
CA ALA A 39 -0.42 1.71 -7.10
C ALA A 39 1.02 2.15 -7.39
N ASN A 40 1.93 2.02 -6.41
CA ASN A 40 3.34 2.32 -6.58
C ASN A 40 4.00 1.45 -7.66
N SER A 41 3.64 0.17 -7.74
CA SER A 41 4.12 -0.73 -8.80
C SER A 41 3.67 -0.28 -10.20
N GLN A 42 2.41 0.14 -10.34
CA GLN A 42 1.89 0.66 -11.61
C GLN A 42 2.54 1.99 -11.99
N LEU A 43 2.71 2.89 -11.01
CA LEU A 43 3.40 4.16 -11.21
C LEU A 43 4.84 3.94 -11.65
N LEU A 44 5.56 3.03 -11.01
CA LEU A 44 6.92 2.64 -11.40
C LEU A 44 6.99 2.15 -12.85
N GLN A 45 6.05 1.30 -13.28
CA GLN A 45 5.98 0.83 -14.67
C GLN A 45 5.74 1.98 -15.64
N SER A 46 4.80 2.88 -15.33
CA SER A 46 4.52 4.07 -16.14
C SER A 46 5.75 4.95 -16.30
N GLN A 47 6.44 5.28 -15.20
CA GLN A 47 7.64 6.11 -15.21
C GLN A 47 8.81 5.46 -15.98
N LYS A 48 8.95 4.12 -15.90
CA LYS A 48 9.94 3.39 -16.70
C LYS A 48 9.63 3.42 -18.20
N LEU A 49 8.35 3.36 -18.56
CA LEU A 49 7.93 3.51 -19.97
C LEU A 49 8.19 4.93 -20.46
N GLU A 50 7.83 5.94 -19.66
CA GLU A 50 8.12 7.34 -19.97
C GLU A 50 9.63 7.58 -20.18
N ALA A 51 10.49 7.07 -19.30
CA ALA A 51 11.93 7.17 -19.46
C ALA A 51 12.43 6.54 -20.77
N LYS A 52 11.78 5.49 -21.27
CA LYS A 52 12.14 4.89 -22.56
C LYS A 52 11.74 5.77 -23.74
N LEU A 53 10.61 6.49 -23.66
CA LEU A 53 10.13 7.39 -24.68
C LEU A 53 11.10 8.55 -24.95
N ASP A 54 11.81 9.01 -23.93
CA ASP A 54 12.82 10.08 -24.04
C ASP A 54 13.96 9.76 -25.02
N ASN A 55 14.14 8.48 -25.39
CA ASN A 55 15.19 8.04 -26.32
C ASN A 55 14.67 7.56 -27.67
N ASN A 56 13.41 7.86 -27.99
CA ASN A 56 12.84 7.55 -29.29
C ASN A 56 13.32 8.54 -30.35
N LEU A 57 13.25 8.10 -31.61
CA LEU A 57 13.40 9.00 -32.75
C LEU A 57 12.26 10.01 -32.73
N PRO A 58 12.52 11.29 -33.12
CA PRO A 58 11.45 12.24 -33.37
C PRO A 58 10.46 11.69 -34.40
N ASP A 59 9.17 12.03 -34.23
CA ASP A 59 8.14 11.54 -35.14
C ASP A 59 8.33 12.10 -36.54
N PRO A 60 8.11 11.26 -37.59
CA PRO A 60 8.09 11.77 -38.97
C PRO A 60 6.89 12.70 -39.15
N SER A 61 7.09 13.77 -39.85
CA SER A 61 6.02 14.65 -40.25
C SER A 61 5.73 14.55 -41.76
N VAL A 62 4.44 14.50 -42.07
CA VAL A 62 3.96 14.50 -43.46
C VAL A 62 2.95 15.64 -43.60
N SER A 63 3.19 16.52 -44.54
CA SER A 63 2.29 17.62 -44.84
C SER A 63 1.95 17.68 -46.31
N TYR A 64 0.72 18.04 -46.62
CA TYR A 64 0.24 18.33 -47.96
C TYR A 64 -0.33 19.71 -47.94
N SER A 65 0.23 20.57 -48.84
CA SER A 65 -0.22 21.93 -49.07
C SER A 65 -0.82 22.06 -50.45
N HIS A 66 -1.99 22.67 -50.55
CA HIS A 66 -2.67 22.92 -51.81
C HIS A 66 -2.78 24.42 -52.05
N PHE A 67 -2.20 24.89 -53.15
CA PHE A 67 -2.19 26.31 -53.49
C PHE A 67 -3.08 26.56 -54.71
N TRP A 68 -4.00 27.51 -54.57
CA TRP A 68 -4.85 27.94 -55.65
C TRP A 68 -4.27 29.24 -56.27
N GLY A 69 -4.21 29.28 -57.59
CA GLY A 69 -3.83 30.50 -58.29
C GLY A 69 -4.89 31.60 -58.05
N ASN A 70 -4.44 32.83 -57.76
CA ASN A 70 -5.32 33.98 -57.52
C ASN A 70 -5.63 34.80 -58.79
N LYS A 71 -5.22 34.38 -59.97
CA LYS A 71 -5.48 35.02 -61.24
C LYS A 71 -6.11 34.04 -62.22
N GLU A 72 -6.95 34.54 -63.11
CA GLU A 72 -7.61 33.78 -64.15
C GLU A 72 -6.56 33.11 -65.05
N GLY A 73 -6.61 31.78 -65.22
CA GLY A 73 -5.64 30.99 -65.93
C GLY A 73 -4.46 30.43 -65.14
N MET A 74 -4.29 30.80 -63.88
CA MET A 74 -3.35 30.17 -62.95
C MET A 74 -3.98 28.93 -62.37
N GLY A 75 -3.51 27.76 -62.72
CA GLY A 75 -3.97 26.47 -62.17
C GLY A 75 -3.73 26.34 -60.69
N PHE A 76 -3.78 25.15 -60.18
CA PHE A 76 -3.42 24.80 -58.78
C PHE A 76 -2.07 24.07 -58.72
N THR A 77 -1.39 24.22 -57.59
CA THR A 77 -0.16 23.47 -57.28
C THR A 77 -0.33 22.74 -55.94
N GLY A 78 0.01 21.46 -55.95
CA GLY A 78 0.07 20.66 -54.71
C GLY A 78 1.53 20.42 -54.32
N GLU A 79 1.82 20.59 -53.05
CA GLU A 79 3.12 20.28 -52.49
C GLU A 79 2.94 19.20 -51.42
N PHE A 80 3.70 18.10 -51.54
CA PHE A 80 3.79 17.04 -50.55
C PHE A 80 5.17 17.05 -49.94
N VAL A 81 5.24 17.24 -48.60
CA VAL A 81 6.50 17.26 -47.86
C VAL A 81 6.47 16.15 -46.80
N ALA A 82 7.45 15.27 -46.84
CA ALA A 82 7.73 14.28 -45.80
C ALA A 82 9.09 14.64 -45.19
N SER A 83 9.13 14.82 -43.87
CA SER A 83 10.39 15.14 -43.20
C SER A 83 10.59 14.21 -41.96
N GLN A 84 11.84 13.80 -41.78
CA GLN A 84 12.29 13.05 -40.61
C GLN A 84 13.56 13.70 -40.10
N SER A 85 13.56 14.06 -38.81
CA SER A 85 14.75 14.57 -38.13
C SER A 85 15.47 13.46 -37.38
N PHE A 86 16.79 13.57 -37.28
CA PHE A 86 17.64 12.66 -36.54
C PHE A 86 18.60 13.47 -35.68
N ASP A 87 18.68 13.10 -34.39
CA ASP A 87 19.74 13.62 -33.53
C ASP A 87 21.07 12.93 -33.81
N PHE A 88 22.16 13.53 -33.36
CA PHE A 88 23.48 12.91 -33.52
C PHE A 88 23.57 11.58 -32.72
N PRO A 89 24.14 10.50 -33.28
CA PRO A 89 24.09 9.16 -32.66
C PRO A 89 24.59 9.07 -31.22
N THR A 90 25.58 9.90 -30.84
CA THR A 90 26.10 9.92 -29.45
C THR A 90 25.05 10.44 -28.44
N LEU A 91 24.07 11.22 -28.89
CA LEU A 91 22.99 11.73 -28.04
C LEU A 91 22.08 10.58 -27.60
N TYR A 92 21.72 9.67 -28.51
CA TYR A 92 20.93 8.49 -28.19
C TYR A 92 21.65 7.58 -27.20
N ALA A 93 22.98 7.38 -27.39
CA ALA A 93 23.80 6.58 -26.47
C ALA A 93 23.84 7.19 -25.08
N THR A 94 23.96 8.52 -24.98
CA THR A 94 24.00 9.26 -23.72
C THR A 94 22.62 9.25 -23.03
N ARG A 95 21.53 9.51 -23.76
CA ARG A 95 20.16 9.38 -23.25
C ARG A 95 19.89 7.97 -22.73
N GLY A 96 20.33 6.94 -23.45
CA GLY A 96 20.21 5.55 -23.02
C GLY A 96 20.92 5.26 -21.68
N LYS A 97 22.11 5.86 -21.43
CA LYS A 97 22.78 5.78 -20.13
C LYS A 97 22.02 6.49 -19.02
N VAL A 98 21.55 7.71 -19.29
CA VAL A 98 20.74 8.50 -18.34
C VAL A 98 19.46 7.75 -17.98
N ASN A 99 18.75 7.19 -18.97
CA ASN A 99 17.52 6.45 -18.73
C ASN A 99 17.73 5.18 -17.90
N ARG A 100 18.88 4.50 -18.09
CA ARG A 100 19.25 3.35 -17.25
C ARG A 100 19.47 3.76 -15.78
N LEU A 101 20.15 4.88 -15.55
CA LEU A 101 20.36 5.39 -14.20
C LEU A 101 19.05 5.88 -13.58
N LYS A 102 18.21 6.57 -14.34
CA LYS A 102 16.87 7.02 -13.93
C LYS A 102 15.99 5.83 -13.54
N THR A 103 15.95 4.76 -14.34
CA THR A 103 15.19 3.55 -14.02
C THR A 103 15.75 2.83 -12.79
N GLY A 104 17.06 2.78 -12.61
CA GLY A 104 17.67 2.24 -11.39
C GLY A 104 17.31 3.02 -10.14
N ALA A 105 17.29 4.36 -10.23
CA ALA A 105 16.85 5.22 -9.13
C ALA A 105 15.37 5.01 -8.78
N LEU A 106 14.50 4.86 -9.79
CA LEU A 106 13.07 4.54 -9.60
C LEU A 106 12.86 3.18 -8.91
N ASP A 107 13.67 2.17 -9.28
CA ASP A 107 13.63 0.85 -8.62
C ASP A 107 14.03 0.96 -7.14
N ALA A 108 15.09 1.69 -6.84
CA ALA A 108 15.54 1.92 -5.47
C ALA A 108 14.48 2.69 -4.65
N GLN A 109 13.86 3.69 -5.23
CA GLN A 109 12.78 4.46 -4.58
C GLN A 109 11.56 3.58 -4.27
N SER A 110 11.15 2.74 -5.22
CA SER A 110 10.04 1.80 -5.01
C SER A 110 10.37 0.77 -3.93
N ALA A 111 11.60 0.26 -3.89
CA ALA A 111 12.05 -0.65 -2.85
C ALA A 111 12.05 0.02 -1.47
N ALA A 112 12.51 1.27 -1.36
CA ALA A 112 12.46 2.05 -0.13
C ALA A 112 11.03 2.27 0.36
N PHE A 113 10.11 2.64 -0.53
CA PHE A 113 8.69 2.80 -0.22
C PHE A 113 8.09 1.51 0.34
N ARG A 114 8.37 0.36 -0.31
CA ARG A 114 7.93 -0.95 0.17
C ARG A 114 8.46 -1.23 1.58
N GLN A 115 9.75 -1.00 1.84
CA GLN A 115 10.34 -1.22 3.16
C GLN A 115 9.73 -0.33 4.24
N GLN A 116 9.48 0.94 3.93
CA GLN A 116 8.85 1.88 4.85
C GLN A 116 7.44 1.45 5.22
N LEU A 117 6.64 0.99 4.25
CA LEU A 117 5.27 0.53 4.50
C LEU A 117 5.25 -0.76 5.34
N LEU A 118 6.15 -1.71 5.06
CA LEU A 118 6.28 -2.93 5.86
C LEU A 118 6.76 -2.63 7.29
N LEU A 119 7.63 -1.62 7.47
CA LEU A 119 8.06 -1.17 8.80
C LEU A 119 6.86 -0.63 9.60
N GLN A 120 6.06 0.26 9.01
CA GLN A 120 4.85 0.78 9.66
C GLN A 120 3.87 -0.34 10.05
N ALA A 121 3.66 -1.31 9.16
CA ALA A 121 2.82 -2.47 9.47
C ALA A 121 3.37 -3.29 10.64
N LYS A 122 4.68 -3.45 10.71
CA LYS A 122 5.36 -4.16 11.81
C LYS A 122 5.24 -3.41 13.14
N GLU A 123 5.41 -2.09 13.13
CA GLU A 123 5.22 -1.24 14.30
C GLU A 123 3.80 -1.37 14.86
N LEU A 124 2.78 -1.32 13.99
CA LEU A 124 1.38 -1.52 14.40
C LEU A 124 1.14 -2.91 15.01
N CYS A 125 1.79 -3.96 14.50
CA CYS A 125 1.70 -5.29 15.10
C CYS A 125 2.27 -5.31 16.52
N PHE A 126 3.40 -4.65 16.75
CA PHE A 126 3.99 -4.54 18.09
C PHE A 126 3.12 -3.73 19.05
N ASP A 127 2.52 -2.63 18.57
CA ASP A 127 1.61 -1.83 19.38
C ASP A 127 0.39 -2.63 19.82
N ILE A 128 -0.18 -3.44 18.92
CA ILE A 128 -1.31 -4.33 19.25
C ILE A 128 -0.89 -5.35 20.32
N ILE A 129 0.26 -5.98 20.18
CA ILE A 129 0.76 -6.96 21.16
C ILE A 129 0.97 -6.28 22.52
N MET A 130 1.58 -5.10 22.53
CA MET A 130 1.81 -4.33 23.76
C MET A 130 0.47 -3.97 24.45
N LEU A 131 -0.51 -3.48 23.68
CA LEU A 131 -1.82 -3.14 24.21
C LEU A 131 -2.57 -4.37 24.76
N GLN A 132 -2.46 -5.51 24.12
CA GLN A 132 -3.02 -6.76 24.63
C GLN A 132 -2.40 -7.18 25.97
N HIS A 133 -1.08 -7.07 26.10
CA HIS A 133 -0.41 -7.33 27.37
C HIS A 133 -0.82 -6.33 28.47
N GLN A 134 -0.94 -5.05 28.14
CA GLN A 134 -1.41 -4.04 29.07
C GLN A 134 -2.85 -4.32 29.53
N GLN A 135 -3.72 -4.73 28.60
CA GLN A 135 -5.10 -5.12 28.93
C GLN A 135 -5.14 -6.24 29.98
N VAL A 136 -4.38 -7.31 29.76
CA VAL A 136 -4.31 -8.45 30.72
C VAL A 136 -3.91 -7.97 32.12
N ILE A 137 -2.88 -7.11 32.21
CA ILE A 137 -2.41 -6.55 33.50
C ILE A 137 -3.50 -5.67 34.16
N LEU A 138 -4.20 -4.87 33.37
CA LEU A 138 -5.26 -4.00 33.88
C LEU A 138 -6.47 -4.80 34.36
N ASP A 139 -6.84 -5.85 33.62
CA ASP A 139 -7.93 -6.75 34.00
C ASP A 139 -7.62 -7.47 35.33
N GLU A 140 -6.38 -7.92 35.51
CA GLU A 140 -5.93 -8.52 36.77
C GLU A 140 -5.98 -7.51 37.94
N ARG A 141 -5.48 -6.28 37.73
CA ARG A 141 -5.55 -5.23 38.75
C ARG A 141 -6.99 -4.84 39.10
N MET A 142 -7.86 -4.80 38.09
CA MET A 142 -9.29 -4.51 38.32
C MET A 142 -9.92 -5.60 39.17
N LYS A 143 -9.64 -6.87 38.89
CA LYS A 143 -10.10 -8.00 39.72
C LYS A 143 -9.60 -7.91 41.16
N GLN A 144 -8.32 -7.61 41.36
CA GLN A 144 -7.74 -7.43 42.70
C GLN A 144 -8.40 -6.27 43.46
N ALA A 145 -8.68 -5.14 42.79
CA ALA A 145 -9.37 -3.99 43.39
C ALA A 145 -10.82 -4.34 43.77
N GLU A 146 -11.54 -5.10 42.94
CA GLU A 146 -12.89 -5.57 43.23
C GLU A 146 -12.93 -6.52 44.43
N GLU A 147 -11.99 -7.47 44.48
CA GLU A 147 -11.84 -8.39 45.62
C GLU A 147 -11.55 -7.61 46.91
N LEU A 148 -10.62 -6.66 46.84
CA LEU A 148 -10.28 -5.80 47.97
C LEU A 148 -11.47 -4.95 48.44
N SER A 149 -12.19 -4.32 47.53
CA SER A 149 -13.40 -3.55 47.80
C SER A 149 -14.47 -4.42 48.48
N THR A 150 -14.66 -5.63 47.98
CA THR A 150 -15.62 -6.59 48.56
C THR A 150 -15.21 -7.03 49.96
N TYR A 151 -13.91 -7.28 50.19
CA TYR A 151 -13.36 -7.63 51.49
C TYR A 151 -13.59 -6.50 52.53
N TYR A 152 -13.29 -5.23 52.18
CA TYR A 152 -13.49 -4.11 53.10
C TYR A 152 -14.96 -3.79 53.35
N LYS A 153 -15.85 -3.95 52.37
CA LYS A 153 -17.30 -3.86 52.57
C LYS A 153 -17.79 -4.87 53.59
N LYS A 154 -17.33 -6.12 53.46
CA LYS A 154 -17.70 -7.16 54.44
C LYS A 154 -17.17 -6.88 55.83
N ARG A 155 -15.95 -6.36 55.98
CA ARG A 155 -15.40 -5.94 57.29
C ARG A 155 -16.14 -4.75 57.89
N LEU A 156 -16.62 -3.82 57.07
CA LEU A 156 -17.46 -2.72 57.53
C LEU A 156 -18.81 -3.25 58.08
N GLU A 157 -19.44 -4.20 57.41
CA GLU A 157 -20.69 -4.84 57.81
C GLU A 157 -20.53 -5.61 59.17
N THR A 158 -19.38 -6.22 59.39
CA THR A 158 -19.05 -6.94 60.64
C THR A 158 -18.56 -6.01 61.76
N GLY A 159 -18.36 -4.71 61.50
CA GLY A 159 -17.87 -3.74 62.49
C GLY A 159 -16.35 -3.77 62.69
N ASP A 160 -15.61 -4.52 61.87
CA ASP A 160 -14.14 -4.70 61.95
C ASP A 160 -13.36 -3.64 61.15
N ALA A 161 -14.04 -2.73 60.44
CA ALA A 161 -13.41 -1.65 59.68
C ALA A 161 -14.15 -0.33 59.86
N ASN A 162 -13.44 0.79 59.70
CA ASN A 162 -14.01 2.13 59.74
C ASN A 162 -14.37 2.59 58.31
N VAL A 163 -15.44 3.39 58.18
CA VAL A 163 -15.90 4.01 56.93
C VAL A 163 -14.75 4.75 56.20
N LEU A 164 -13.85 5.41 56.98
CA LEU A 164 -12.69 6.11 56.41
C LEU A 164 -11.66 5.19 55.71
N GLU A 165 -11.51 3.95 56.21
CA GLU A 165 -10.63 2.95 55.60
C GLU A 165 -11.24 2.40 54.33
N THR A 166 -12.55 2.18 54.32
CA THR A 166 -13.27 1.66 53.14
C THR A 166 -13.32 2.66 52.00
N ASN A 167 -13.32 3.97 52.26
CA ASN A 167 -13.35 5.03 51.24
C ASN A 167 -11.98 5.37 50.62
N LYS A 168 -10.88 4.77 51.14
CA LYS A 168 -9.53 4.97 50.61
C LYS A 168 -9.16 3.96 49.49
N ILE A 169 -10.01 2.99 49.25
CA ILE A 169 -9.85 1.93 48.27
C ILE A 169 -10.74 2.20 47.06
#